data_088c244ca309de6b150376f82a48d5c7
#
_entry.id   088c244ca309de6b150376f82a48d5c7
#
_cell.length_a   1.000
_cell.length_b   1.000
_cell.length_c   1.000
_cell.angle_alpha   90.00
_cell.angle_beta   90.00
_cell.angle_gamma   90.00
#
_symmetry.space_group_name_H-M   'P 1'
#
loop_
_entity.id
_entity.type
_entity.pdbx_description
1 polymer ?
#
loop_
_entity_poly.entity_id
_entity_poly.type
_entity_poly.pdbx_seq_one_letter_code
_entity_poly.pdbx_strand_id
1 'polypeptide(L)'
;MINKDPFNKVLQDLKKQGRYRVFNDIVRERGDFPKSIWYGPYAIKNIVNWCSNDYLGMGQNKVVIDAMHTALDQTGSGSGGTRNIGGTSHYHVALEHELAKLHGTSSALLFTSAYVANEWTLVALSKIIPNIKFLSDNSNHSSLIERIR
;
A
#
# COMPACT_ATOMS: atom_id res chain seq x y z
N MET A 1 -12.46 6.49 32.73
CA MET A 1 -11.09 6.72 32.19
C MET A 1 -10.50 5.38 31.82
N ILE A 2 -9.91 5.26 30.62
CA ILE A 2 -9.26 4.02 30.18
C ILE A 2 -7.93 3.89 30.96
N ASN A 3 -7.67 2.74 31.58
CA ASN A 3 -6.37 2.45 32.18
C ASN A 3 -5.30 2.41 31.08
N LYS A 4 -4.29 3.29 31.14
CA LYS A 4 -3.22 3.42 30.15
C LYS A 4 -2.01 2.52 30.46
N ASP A 5 -1.94 1.89 31.61
CA ASP A 5 -0.78 1.12 32.07
C ASP A 5 -0.43 -0.05 31.15
N PRO A 6 -1.38 -0.87 30.65
CA PRO A 6 -1.05 -1.95 29.73
C PRO A 6 -0.39 -1.46 28.42
N PHE A 7 -0.89 -0.34 27.88
CA PHE A 7 -0.34 0.26 26.64
C PHE A 7 1.06 0.82 26.87
N ASN A 8 1.28 1.51 27.99
CA ASN A 8 2.59 2.05 28.35
C ASN A 8 3.63 0.94 28.52
N LYS A 9 3.25 -0.18 29.12
CA LYS A 9 4.14 -1.35 29.28
C LYS A 9 4.58 -1.91 27.93
N VAL A 10 3.63 -2.12 26.99
CA VAL A 10 3.94 -2.60 25.62
C VAL A 10 4.89 -1.64 24.91
N LEU A 11 4.64 -0.33 24.98
CA LEU A 11 5.49 0.68 24.36
C LEU A 11 6.91 0.66 24.94
N GLN A 12 7.04 0.52 26.27
CA GLN A 12 8.35 0.42 26.91
C GLN A 12 9.10 -0.85 26.49
N ASP A 13 8.41 -1.97 26.40
CA ASP A 13 9.00 -3.24 25.97
C ASP A 13 9.49 -3.18 24.52
N LEU A 14 8.69 -2.57 23.60
CA LEU A 14 9.10 -2.32 22.23
C LEU A 14 10.35 -1.43 22.13
N LYS A 15 10.43 -0.39 22.98
CA LYS A 15 11.61 0.49 23.05
C LYS A 15 12.84 -0.26 23.55
N LYS A 16 12.71 -1.06 24.62
CA LYS A 16 13.80 -1.88 25.16
C LYS A 16 14.33 -2.90 24.15
N GLN A 17 13.44 -3.46 23.32
CA GLN A 17 13.78 -4.42 22.26
C GLN A 17 14.34 -3.76 21.00
N GLY A 18 14.44 -2.43 20.93
CA GLY A 18 14.84 -1.72 19.71
C GLY A 18 13.83 -1.84 18.55
N ARG A 19 12.61 -2.28 18.84
CA ARG A 19 11.54 -2.51 17.84
C ARG A 19 10.57 -1.34 17.69
N TYR A 20 10.70 -0.32 18.56
CA TYR A 20 9.87 0.87 18.45
C TYR A 20 10.27 1.69 17.22
N ARG A 21 9.36 1.80 16.27
CA ARG A 21 9.57 2.56 15.02
C ARG A 21 8.95 3.95 15.14
N VAL A 22 9.71 4.94 14.72
CA VAL A 22 9.24 6.32 14.56
C VAL A 22 9.00 6.56 13.08
N PHE A 23 7.85 7.12 12.73
CA PHE A 23 7.57 7.53 11.36
C PHE A 23 8.37 8.80 11.02
N ASN A 24 9.08 8.74 9.90
CA ASN A 24 9.79 9.90 9.40
C ASN A 24 8.86 10.77 8.56
N ASP A 25 8.85 12.07 8.84
CA ASP A 25 8.15 13.07 8.05
C ASP A 25 9.04 13.46 6.85
N ILE A 26 8.66 13.01 5.66
CA ILE A 26 9.47 13.13 4.45
C ILE A 26 8.63 13.69 3.31
N VAL A 27 9.11 14.73 2.67
CA VAL A 27 8.58 15.26 1.41
C VAL A 27 9.52 14.90 0.26
N ARG A 28 9.00 14.17 -0.73
CA ARG A 28 9.74 13.87 -1.95
C ARG A 28 9.70 15.09 -2.88
N GLU A 29 10.84 15.45 -3.46
CA GLU A 29 10.93 16.54 -4.41
C GLU A 29 10.72 16.02 -5.83
N ARG A 30 9.71 16.58 -6.50
CA ARG A 30 9.46 16.26 -7.91
C ARG A 30 10.60 16.78 -8.79
N GLY A 31 11.12 15.90 -9.65
CA GLY A 31 12.20 16.23 -10.57
C GLY A 31 13.61 16.06 -10.01
N ASP A 32 13.74 15.77 -8.71
CA ASP A 32 15.04 15.52 -8.06
C ASP A 32 15.07 14.19 -7.27
N PHE A 33 14.24 13.23 -7.69
CA PHE A 33 14.21 11.88 -7.12
C PHE A 33 15.59 11.20 -7.30
N PRO A 34 16.15 10.51 -6.26
CA PRO A 34 15.51 10.10 -4.99
C PRO A 34 15.70 11.09 -3.81
N LYS A 35 16.05 12.34 -4.07
CA LYS A 35 16.18 13.33 -3.01
C LYS A 35 14.85 13.66 -2.37
N SER A 36 14.89 14.02 -1.10
CA SER A 36 13.74 14.31 -0.27
C SER A 36 14.12 15.27 0.84
N ILE A 37 13.15 15.99 1.36
CA ILE A 37 13.29 16.82 2.54
C ILE A 37 12.77 16.03 3.74
N TRP A 38 13.60 15.84 4.75
CA TRP A 38 13.20 15.25 6.02
C TRP A 38 12.94 16.34 7.06
N TYR A 39 11.75 16.33 7.60
CA TYR A 39 11.32 17.21 8.69
C TYR A 39 11.54 16.49 10.02
N GLY A 40 12.77 16.55 10.50
CA GLY A 40 13.15 15.93 11.76
C GLY A 40 12.75 16.79 12.97
N PRO A 41 12.75 16.20 14.17
CA PRO A 41 12.30 16.88 15.40
C PRO A 41 13.17 18.06 15.81
N TYR A 42 14.40 18.15 15.32
CA TYR A 42 15.37 19.20 15.67
C TYR A 42 15.90 19.98 14.47
N ALA A 43 15.71 19.49 13.25
CA ALA A 43 16.20 20.13 12.04
C ALA A 43 15.50 19.61 10.79
N ILE A 44 15.40 20.45 9.77
CA ILE A 44 15.01 20.08 8.41
C ILE A 44 16.29 19.77 7.64
N LYS A 45 16.33 18.64 6.94
CA LYS A 45 17.52 18.17 6.20
C LYS A 45 17.15 17.62 4.82
N ASN A 46 18.01 17.91 3.85
CA ASN A 46 17.97 17.21 2.57
C ASN A 46 18.58 15.83 2.74
N ILE A 47 17.87 14.81 2.28
CA ILE A 47 18.26 13.41 2.36
C ILE A 47 18.13 12.72 1.01
N VAL A 48 18.76 11.57 0.87
CA VAL A 48 18.51 10.62 -0.22
C VAL A 48 17.67 9.48 0.32
N ASN A 49 16.50 9.26 -0.25
CA ASN A 49 15.58 8.22 0.20
C ASN A 49 15.89 6.89 -0.49
N TRP A 50 16.55 5.97 0.22
CA TRP A 50 16.88 4.63 -0.24
C TRP A 50 15.75 3.61 -0.01
N CYS A 51 14.72 3.98 0.75
CA CYS A 51 13.62 3.08 1.15
C CYS A 51 12.35 3.26 0.31
N SER A 52 12.46 3.84 -0.88
CA SER A 52 11.32 4.03 -1.77
C SER A 52 10.97 2.73 -2.50
N ASN A 53 9.67 2.44 -2.65
CA ASN A 53 9.16 1.39 -3.52
C ASN A 53 8.94 1.87 -4.97
N ASP A 54 9.17 3.14 -5.26
CA ASP A 54 9.09 3.73 -6.60
C ASP A 54 10.42 3.47 -7.36
N TYR A 55 10.74 2.20 -7.61
CA TYR A 55 12.02 1.78 -8.19
C TYR A 55 12.32 2.35 -9.57
N LEU A 56 11.27 2.60 -10.35
CA LEU A 56 11.39 3.14 -11.71
C LEU A 56 11.15 4.65 -11.77
N GLY A 57 10.86 5.30 -10.64
CA GLY A 57 10.53 6.72 -10.59
C GLY A 57 9.22 7.09 -11.30
N MET A 58 8.32 6.12 -11.50
CA MET A 58 7.07 6.35 -12.23
C MET A 58 6.14 7.34 -11.51
N GLY A 59 6.21 7.44 -10.19
CA GLY A 59 5.53 8.48 -9.43
C GLY A 59 5.96 9.91 -9.74
N GLN A 60 7.08 10.08 -10.46
CA GLN A 60 7.63 11.36 -10.92
C GLN A 60 7.44 11.56 -12.44
N ASN A 61 6.97 10.54 -13.15
CA ASN A 61 6.85 10.58 -14.61
C ASN A 61 5.77 11.59 -15.03
N LYS A 62 6.14 12.48 -15.95
CA LYS A 62 5.25 13.54 -16.41
C LYS A 62 3.93 13.00 -17.02
N VAL A 63 4.01 11.94 -17.81
CA VAL A 63 2.84 11.34 -18.45
C VAL A 63 1.85 10.80 -17.41
N VAL A 64 2.36 10.15 -16.36
CA VAL A 64 1.53 9.64 -15.26
C VAL A 64 0.87 10.79 -14.50
N ILE A 65 1.65 11.83 -14.18
CA ILE A 65 1.15 12.99 -13.44
C ILE A 65 0.09 13.76 -14.26
N ASP A 66 0.34 13.98 -15.56
CA ASP A 66 -0.63 14.68 -16.43
C ASP A 66 -1.94 13.88 -16.56
N ALA A 67 -1.87 12.56 -16.65
CA ALA A 67 -3.05 11.70 -16.65
C ALA A 67 -3.84 11.79 -15.33
N MET A 68 -3.14 11.86 -14.19
CA MET A 68 -3.78 12.06 -12.88
C MET A 68 -4.48 13.43 -12.80
N HIS A 69 -3.84 14.50 -13.27
CA HIS A 69 -4.48 15.82 -13.35
C HIS A 69 -5.73 15.79 -14.21
N THR A 70 -5.65 15.18 -15.40
CA THR A 70 -6.80 15.05 -16.30
C THR A 70 -7.96 14.31 -15.63
N ALA A 71 -7.67 13.19 -14.98
CA ALA A 71 -8.69 12.43 -14.27
C ALA A 71 -9.31 13.22 -13.11
N LEU A 72 -8.49 13.93 -12.34
CA LEU A 72 -8.95 14.78 -11.24
C LEU A 72 -9.87 15.90 -11.71
N ASP A 73 -9.52 16.57 -12.80
CA ASP A 73 -10.31 17.66 -13.37
C ASP A 73 -11.65 17.17 -13.95
N GLN A 74 -11.68 15.95 -14.48
CA GLN A 74 -12.90 15.38 -15.07
C GLN A 74 -13.87 14.77 -14.05
N THR A 75 -13.36 14.16 -12.99
CA THR A 75 -14.19 13.33 -12.09
C THR A 75 -14.08 13.72 -10.61
N GLY A 76 -13.23 14.65 -10.27
CA GLY A 76 -12.93 14.99 -8.87
C GLY A 76 -12.08 13.93 -8.16
N SER A 77 -11.90 14.10 -6.86
CA SER A 77 -11.08 13.19 -6.03
C SER A 77 -11.92 12.06 -5.43
N GLY A 78 -11.34 10.86 -5.45
CA GLY A 78 -11.92 9.68 -4.80
C GLY A 78 -13.05 9.01 -5.56
N SER A 79 -13.48 7.85 -5.08
CA SER A 79 -14.49 7.02 -5.74
C SER A 79 -15.93 7.27 -5.24
N GLY A 80 -16.10 8.07 -4.19
CA GLY A 80 -17.41 8.41 -3.64
C GLY A 80 -18.15 7.28 -2.92
N GLY A 81 -17.59 6.07 -2.86
CA GLY A 81 -18.23 4.94 -2.20
C GLY A 81 -17.50 3.62 -2.31
N THR A 82 -18.10 2.57 -1.78
CA THR A 82 -17.60 1.20 -1.95
C THR A 82 -17.84 0.69 -3.37
N ARG A 83 -16.93 -0.12 -3.89
CA ARG A 83 -17.01 -0.66 -5.26
C ARG A 83 -18.29 -1.43 -5.55
N ASN A 84 -18.83 -2.15 -4.57
CA ASN A 84 -20.03 -2.96 -4.73
C ASN A 84 -21.33 -2.15 -4.89
N ILE A 85 -21.32 -0.85 -4.57
CA ILE A 85 -22.51 0.01 -4.63
C ILE A 85 -22.34 1.07 -5.70
N GLY A 86 -21.55 2.10 -5.44
CA GLY A 86 -21.40 3.24 -6.35
C GLY A 86 -19.95 3.70 -6.53
N GLY A 87 -18.97 3.00 -5.93
CA GLY A 87 -17.56 3.39 -5.93
C GLY A 87 -16.70 2.76 -7.03
N THR A 88 -17.28 1.97 -7.95
CA THR A 88 -16.55 1.48 -9.13
C THR A 88 -16.58 2.54 -10.21
N SER A 89 -15.48 3.24 -10.40
CA SER A 89 -15.33 4.22 -11.48
C SER A 89 -14.88 3.55 -12.79
N HIS A 90 -15.02 4.28 -13.91
CA HIS A 90 -14.48 3.83 -15.19
C HIS A 90 -12.97 3.53 -15.13
N TYR A 91 -12.21 4.28 -14.34
CA TYR A 91 -10.76 4.07 -14.18
C TYR A 91 -10.41 2.73 -13.51
N HIS A 92 -11.23 2.26 -12.57
CA HIS A 92 -11.05 0.90 -12.02
C HIS A 92 -11.22 -0.15 -13.11
N VAL A 93 -12.28 -0.06 -13.89
CA VAL A 93 -12.59 -1.04 -14.94
C VAL A 93 -11.53 -1.02 -16.04
N ALA A 94 -11.11 0.16 -16.49
CA ALA A 94 -10.07 0.30 -17.51
C ALA A 94 -8.73 -0.27 -17.02
N LEU A 95 -8.33 0.00 -15.77
CA LEU A 95 -7.09 -0.53 -15.22
C LEU A 95 -7.14 -2.06 -15.06
N GLU A 96 -8.26 -2.62 -14.58
CA GLU A 96 -8.45 -4.06 -14.47
C GLU A 96 -8.34 -4.75 -15.85
N HIS A 97 -8.90 -4.12 -16.89
CA HIS A 97 -8.78 -4.63 -18.26
C HIS A 97 -7.32 -4.63 -18.76
N GLU A 98 -6.60 -3.53 -18.57
CA GLU A 98 -5.19 -3.43 -18.98
C GLU A 98 -4.29 -4.39 -18.18
N LEU A 99 -4.53 -4.57 -16.89
CA LEU A 99 -3.79 -5.54 -16.07
C LEU A 99 -4.06 -6.97 -16.51
N ALA A 100 -5.30 -7.33 -16.79
CA ALA A 100 -5.64 -8.66 -17.31
C ALA A 100 -4.92 -8.93 -18.64
N LYS A 101 -4.92 -7.95 -19.55
CA LYS A 101 -4.21 -8.04 -20.83
C LYS A 101 -2.68 -8.17 -20.63
N LEU A 102 -2.10 -7.35 -19.74
CA LEU A 102 -0.66 -7.38 -19.44
C LEU A 102 -0.22 -8.75 -18.93
N HIS A 103 -1.02 -9.38 -18.06
CA HIS A 103 -0.72 -10.67 -17.45
C HIS A 103 -1.23 -11.88 -18.24
N GLY A 104 -1.91 -11.67 -19.38
CA GLY A 104 -2.47 -12.76 -20.19
C GLY A 104 -3.56 -13.56 -19.47
N THR A 105 -4.32 -12.92 -18.56
CA THR A 105 -5.41 -13.53 -17.80
C THR A 105 -6.77 -13.07 -18.33
N SER A 106 -7.83 -13.84 -18.02
CA SER A 106 -9.19 -13.48 -18.41
C SER A 106 -9.75 -12.26 -17.69
N SER A 107 -9.25 -11.97 -16.49
CA SER A 107 -9.69 -10.83 -15.66
C SER A 107 -8.65 -10.46 -14.62
N ALA A 108 -8.78 -9.26 -14.07
CA ALA A 108 -8.03 -8.78 -12.91
C ALA A 108 -8.98 -8.10 -11.94
N LEU A 109 -8.59 -8.01 -10.67
CA LEU A 109 -9.36 -7.34 -9.63
C LEU A 109 -8.43 -6.43 -8.82
N LEU A 110 -8.80 -5.16 -8.72
CA LEU A 110 -8.08 -4.16 -7.92
C LEU A 110 -8.53 -4.17 -6.47
N PHE A 111 -7.57 -3.99 -5.59
CA PHE A 111 -7.73 -3.79 -4.16
C PHE A 111 -7.10 -2.47 -3.72
N THR A 112 -7.45 -2.00 -2.52
CA THR A 112 -6.91 -0.76 -1.95
C THR A 112 -5.41 -0.85 -1.63
N SER A 113 -4.89 -2.07 -1.46
CA SER A 113 -3.46 -2.33 -1.29
C SER A 113 -3.12 -3.78 -1.62
N ALA A 114 -1.84 -4.06 -1.88
CA ALA A 114 -1.34 -5.43 -2.04
C ALA A 114 -1.52 -6.26 -0.76
N TYR A 115 -1.46 -5.64 0.42
CA TYR A 115 -1.75 -6.32 1.69
C TYR A 115 -3.16 -6.89 1.69
N VAL A 116 -4.15 -6.07 1.40
CA VAL A 116 -5.57 -6.47 1.32
C VAL A 116 -5.81 -7.49 0.20
N ALA A 117 -5.15 -7.33 -0.95
CA ALA A 117 -5.24 -8.30 -2.05
C ALA A 117 -4.78 -9.69 -1.62
N ASN A 118 -3.61 -9.80 -1.00
CA ASN A 118 -3.08 -11.08 -0.50
C ASN A 118 -4.00 -11.71 0.54
N GLU A 119 -4.42 -10.91 1.52
CA GLU A 119 -5.27 -11.35 2.62
C GLU A 119 -6.60 -11.93 2.12
N TRP A 120 -7.34 -11.15 1.32
CA TRP A 120 -8.65 -11.58 0.84
C TRP A 120 -8.59 -12.68 -0.21
N THR A 121 -7.52 -12.76 -1.00
CA THR A 121 -7.32 -13.88 -1.93
C THR A 121 -7.18 -15.18 -1.18
N LEU A 122 -6.35 -15.25 -0.15
CA LEU A 122 -6.19 -16.45 0.67
C LEU A 122 -7.49 -16.84 1.38
N VAL A 123 -8.20 -15.87 1.94
CA VAL A 123 -9.51 -16.09 2.57
C VAL A 123 -10.54 -16.61 1.56
N ALA A 124 -10.58 -16.06 0.35
CA ALA A 124 -11.50 -16.53 -0.68
C ALA A 124 -11.18 -17.97 -1.12
N LEU A 125 -9.92 -18.26 -1.39
CA LEU A 125 -9.48 -19.61 -1.78
C LEU A 125 -9.79 -20.65 -0.70
N SER A 126 -9.56 -20.33 0.57
CA SER A 126 -9.86 -21.22 1.69
C SER A 126 -11.34 -21.54 1.84
N LYS A 127 -12.22 -20.62 1.43
CA LYS A 127 -13.68 -20.84 1.46
C LYS A 127 -14.21 -21.59 0.26
N ILE A 128 -13.57 -21.44 -0.91
CA ILE A 128 -14.06 -21.99 -2.18
C ILE A 128 -13.53 -23.39 -2.42
N ILE A 129 -12.27 -23.66 -2.05
CA ILE A 129 -11.60 -24.94 -2.33
C ILE A 129 -11.56 -25.79 -1.06
N PRO A 130 -12.32 -26.87 -0.98
CA PRO A 130 -12.30 -27.76 0.18
C PRO A 130 -10.91 -28.37 0.40
N ASN A 131 -10.47 -28.38 1.66
CA ASN A 131 -9.19 -28.98 2.08
C ASN A 131 -7.94 -28.38 1.40
N ILE A 132 -8.01 -27.15 0.92
CA ILE A 132 -6.83 -26.45 0.36
C ILE A 132 -5.70 -26.41 1.38
N LYS A 133 -4.48 -26.63 0.92
CA LYS A 133 -3.27 -26.48 1.73
C LYS A 133 -2.43 -25.36 1.16
N PHE A 134 -2.05 -24.41 2.01
CA PHE A 134 -1.12 -23.34 1.64
C PHE A 134 0.29 -23.74 2.07
N LEU A 135 1.19 -23.79 1.10
CA LEU A 135 2.63 -23.92 1.37
C LEU A 135 3.23 -22.52 1.37
N SER A 136 3.85 -22.15 2.46
CA SER A 136 4.40 -20.80 2.65
C SER A 136 5.87 -20.85 2.99
N ASP A 137 6.65 -19.98 2.37
CA ASP A 137 8.02 -19.73 2.78
C ASP A 137 8.06 -19.10 4.18
N ASN A 138 9.09 -19.41 4.96
CA ASN A 138 9.24 -18.94 6.33
C ASN A 138 9.48 -17.41 6.43
N SER A 139 9.94 -16.80 5.35
CA SER A 139 10.25 -15.36 5.25
C SER A 139 9.24 -14.59 4.41
N ASN A 140 8.08 -15.16 4.14
CA ASN A 140 7.03 -14.47 3.40
C ASN A 140 6.59 -13.17 4.08
N HIS A 141 6.03 -12.27 3.29
CA HIS A 141 5.46 -11.02 3.78
C HIS A 141 4.33 -11.28 4.79
N SER A 142 4.20 -10.42 5.81
CA SER A 142 3.20 -10.55 6.89
C SER A 142 1.76 -10.71 6.37
N SER A 143 1.40 -10.07 5.26
CA SER A 143 0.08 -10.20 4.64
C SER A 143 -0.29 -11.63 4.21
N LEU A 144 0.71 -12.48 3.97
CA LEU A 144 0.51 -13.91 3.68
C LEU A 144 0.54 -14.73 4.97
N ILE A 145 1.55 -14.49 5.84
CA ILE A 145 1.76 -15.29 7.06
C ILE A 145 0.58 -15.19 8.02
N GLU A 146 0.02 -14.01 8.22
CA GLU A 146 -1.07 -13.78 9.18
C GLU A 146 -2.39 -14.44 8.78
N ARG A 147 -2.55 -14.83 7.52
CA ARG A 147 -3.77 -15.48 7.01
C ARG A 147 -3.64 -16.97 6.75
N ILE A 148 -2.41 -17.47 6.73
CA ILE A 148 -2.14 -18.92 6.63
C ILE A 148 -2.14 -19.60 8.01
N ARG A 149 -1.91 -18.82 9.08
CA ARG A 149 -2.00 -19.26 10.49
C ARG A 149 -3.44 -19.30 10.98
#